data_d02585674c83b18cd2b60926ac95bc5d
#
_entry.id   d02585674c83b18cd2b60926ac95bc5d
#
_cell.length_a   1.000
_cell.length_b   1.000
_cell.length_c   1.000
_cell.angle_alpha   90.00
_cell.angle_beta   90.00
_cell.angle_gamma   90.00
#
_symmetry.space_group_name_H-M   'P 1'
#
loop_
_entity.id
_entity.type
_entity.pdbx_description
1 polymer ?
#
loop_
_entity_poly.entity_id
_entity_poly.type
_entity_poly.pdbx_seq_one_letter_code
_entity_poly.pdbx_strand_id
1 'polypeptide(L)'
;IKRGDQRMIAVIMGVGDWSDQDGEYYRHPFGNALIEKAYADYEYKKLLSKGEQEIDGQKYKLPEDFYATVKKGTEPKVKVENNVLKAENGLKTLSSKISDEMKVEKVENPVAQAIENVTGSKSESKPWYGVFFSDKMLILLPVGILLIILYFEYRSRQKRKAVKQERRRNTDVE
;
A
#
# COMPACT_ATOMS: atom_id res chain seq x y z
N ILE A 1 14.69 29.11 -11.33
CA ILE A 1 15.82 28.35 -11.87
C ILE A 1 15.32 27.00 -12.34
N LYS A 2 15.80 26.54 -13.50
CA LYS A 2 15.50 25.21 -14.04
C LYS A 2 16.81 24.42 -14.17
N ARG A 3 16.80 23.15 -13.69
CA ARG A 3 17.90 22.19 -13.90
C ARG A 3 17.29 20.86 -14.35
N GLY A 4 17.61 20.45 -15.57
CA GLY A 4 16.91 19.31 -16.19
C GLY A 4 15.41 19.60 -16.30
N ASP A 5 14.59 18.66 -15.81
CA ASP A 5 13.11 18.80 -15.81
C ASP A 5 12.58 19.46 -14.53
N GLN A 6 13.44 19.65 -13.54
CA GLN A 6 13.06 20.26 -12.27
C GLN A 6 13.14 21.78 -12.32
N ARG A 7 12.04 22.46 -11.97
CA ARG A 7 11.96 23.90 -11.82
C ARG A 7 11.73 24.28 -10.37
N MET A 8 12.54 25.23 -9.87
CA MET A 8 12.38 25.80 -8.54
C MET A 8 12.21 27.30 -8.60
N ILE A 9 11.38 27.83 -7.73
CA ILE A 9 11.14 29.27 -7.56
C ILE A 9 11.44 29.56 -6.08
N ALA A 10 12.35 30.49 -5.84
CA ALA A 10 12.61 31.01 -4.50
C ALA A 10 12.07 32.45 -4.41
N VAL A 11 11.34 32.71 -3.35
CA VAL A 11 10.87 34.04 -3.00
C VAL A 11 11.53 34.43 -1.69
N ILE A 12 12.30 35.52 -1.71
CA ILE A 12 13.06 35.98 -0.57
C ILE A 12 12.53 37.37 -0.18
N MET A 13 12.08 37.46 1.06
CA MET A 13 11.51 38.69 1.59
C MET A 13 12.20 39.02 2.91
N GLY A 14 12.37 40.35 3.18
CA GLY A 14 12.85 40.81 4.48
C GLY A 14 14.36 40.59 4.74
N VAL A 15 15.17 40.52 3.69
CA VAL A 15 16.64 40.49 3.82
C VAL A 15 17.20 41.90 3.66
N GLY A 16 17.75 42.44 4.75
CA GLY A 16 18.28 43.79 4.81
C GLY A 16 17.22 44.87 4.90
N ASP A 17 17.63 46.10 5.10
CA ASP A 17 16.76 47.28 5.03
C ASP A 17 16.45 47.58 3.55
N TRP A 18 15.20 47.97 3.23
CA TRP A 18 14.79 48.28 1.85
C TRP A 18 15.46 49.58 1.34
N SER A 19 15.90 50.45 2.26
CA SER A 19 16.60 51.70 1.95
C SER A 19 18.11 51.53 1.78
N ASP A 20 18.64 50.33 2.09
CA ASP A 20 20.05 50.03 2.05
C ASP A 20 20.41 49.21 0.81
N GLN A 21 21.35 49.68 -0.01
CA GLN A 21 21.88 48.95 -1.15
C GLN A 21 22.57 47.63 -0.74
N ASP A 22 23.06 47.51 0.48
CA ASP A 22 23.64 46.29 1.02
C ASP A 22 22.61 45.15 1.10
N GLY A 23 21.32 45.44 1.30
CA GLY A 23 20.24 44.47 1.27
C GLY A 23 20.14 43.71 -0.06
N GLU A 24 20.44 44.37 -1.19
CA GLU A 24 20.50 43.72 -2.49
C GLU A 24 21.67 42.75 -2.60
N TYR A 25 22.81 43.13 -2.07
CA TYR A 25 24.02 42.32 -2.05
C TYR A 25 23.83 41.01 -1.27
N TYR A 26 23.14 41.05 -0.11
CA TYR A 26 22.89 39.86 0.71
C TYR A 26 21.79 38.94 0.18
N ARG A 27 20.82 39.43 -0.58
CA ARG A 27 19.72 38.63 -1.15
C ARG A 27 20.20 37.55 -2.10
N HIS A 28 21.18 37.82 -2.92
CA HIS A 28 21.69 36.89 -3.92
C HIS A 28 22.35 35.64 -3.30
N PRO A 29 23.29 35.73 -2.35
CA PRO A 29 23.88 34.54 -1.72
C PRO A 29 22.87 33.74 -0.92
N PHE A 30 21.91 34.39 -0.23
CA PHE A 30 20.83 33.69 0.46
C PHE A 30 19.94 32.90 -0.54
N GLY A 31 19.55 33.52 -1.64
CA GLY A 31 18.76 32.89 -2.67
C GLY A 31 19.46 31.71 -3.31
N ASN A 32 20.73 31.87 -3.61
CA ASN A 32 21.52 30.79 -4.17
C ASN A 32 21.66 29.63 -3.18
N ALA A 33 22.00 29.89 -1.91
CA ALA A 33 22.12 28.88 -0.89
C ALA A 33 20.80 28.09 -0.68
N LEU A 34 19.66 28.81 -0.66
CA LEU A 34 18.35 28.18 -0.54
C LEU A 34 18.03 27.26 -1.72
N ILE A 35 18.29 27.71 -2.95
CA ILE A 35 18.06 26.93 -4.16
C ILE A 35 19.00 25.74 -4.24
N GLU A 36 20.29 25.90 -3.93
CA GLU A 36 21.24 24.78 -3.89
C GLU A 36 20.81 23.73 -2.86
N LYS A 37 20.42 24.17 -1.68
CA LYS A 37 19.89 23.26 -0.65
C LYS A 37 18.64 22.53 -1.13
N ALA A 38 17.71 23.24 -1.77
CA ALA A 38 16.48 22.62 -2.30
C ALA A 38 16.80 21.58 -3.38
N TYR A 39 17.73 21.88 -4.30
CA TYR A 39 18.18 20.88 -5.29
C TYR A 39 18.99 19.73 -4.68
N ALA A 40 19.69 19.95 -3.58
CA ALA A 40 20.40 18.91 -2.87
C ALA A 40 19.43 17.93 -2.18
N ASP A 41 18.37 18.46 -1.55
CA ASP A 41 17.48 17.71 -0.68
C ASP A 41 16.27 17.10 -1.42
N TYR A 42 15.81 17.70 -2.52
CA TYR A 42 14.57 17.34 -3.21
C TYR A 42 14.77 17.05 -4.69
N GLU A 43 13.93 16.20 -5.22
CA GLU A 43 13.83 15.90 -6.65
C GLU A 43 12.37 15.88 -7.13
N TYR A 44 12.14 16.20 -8.39
CA TYR A 44 10.84 16.03 -9.05
C TYR A 44 10.90 14.72 -9.82
N LYS A 45 10.23 13.69 -9.30
CA LYS A 45 10.36 12.31 -9.75
C LYS A 45 9.06 11.80 -10.35
N LYS A 46 9.17 11.07 -11.45
CA LYS A 46 8.05 10.30 -11.98
C LYS A 46 7.80 9.11 -11.07
N LEU A 47 6.59 9.03 -10.50
CA LEU A 47 6.17 7.94 -9.62
C LEU A 47 5.42 6.85 -10.38
N LEU A 48 4.54 7.24 -11.31
CA LEU A 48 3.76 6.31 -12.12
C LEU A 48 3.74 6.77 -13.57
N SER A 49 3.67 5.81 -14.48
CA SER A 49 3.54 6.09 -15.90
C SER A 49 2.08 6.16 -16.33
N LYS A 50 1.79 6.93 -17.37
CA LYS A 50 0.50 6.96 -18.05
C LYS A 50 0.01 5.55 -18.40
N GLY A 51 -1.30 5.34 -18.35
CA GLY A 51 -1.94 4.06 -18.68
C GLY A 51 -2.51 3.35 -17.46
N GLU A 52 -2.70 2.04 -17.57
CA GLU A 52 -3.22 1.25 -16.46
C GLU A 52 -2.13 0.97 -15.43
N GLN A 53 -2.44 1.27 -14.18
CA GLN A 53 -1.55 1.05 -13.03
C GLN A 53 -2.34 0.36 -11.92
N GLU A 54 -1.68 -0.54 -11.21
CA GLU A 54 -2.26 -1.19 -10.03
C GLU A 54 -1.78 -0.44 -8.77
N ILE A 55 -2.73 0.07 -7.98
CA ILE A 55 -2.47 0.84 -6.77
C ILE A 55 -3.36 0.25 -5.67
N ASP A 56 -2.76 -0.19 -4.58
CA ASP A 56 -3.45 -0.83 -3.45
C ASP A 56 -4.38 -1.99 -3.87
N GLY A 57 -3.94 -2.81 -4.87
CA GLY A 57 -4.69 -3.95 -5.37
C GLY A 57 -5.87 -3.62 -6.30
N GLN A 58 -6.01 -2.36 -6.70
CA GLN A 58 -7.05 -1.88 -7.60
C GLN A 58 -6.42 -1.27 -8.86
N LYS A 59 -6.99 -1.55 -10.03
CA LYS A 59 -6.53 -0.98 -11.30
C LYS A 59 -7.14 0.40 -11.54
N TYR A 60 -6.29 1.34 -11.92
CA TYR A 60 -6.65 2.70 -12.30
C TYR A 60 -6.01 3.06 -13.62
N LYS A 61 -6.71 3.89 -14.41
CA LYS A 61 -6.21 4.43 -15.66
C LYS A 61 -5.76 5.87 -15.43
N LEU A 62 -4.47 6.11 -15.65
CA LEU A 62 -3.86 7.42 -15.53
C LEU A 62 -3.88 8.12 -16.89
N PRO A 63 -4.37 9.38 -16.98
CA PRO A 63 -4.39 10.15 -18.23
C PRO A 63 -3.00 10.57 -18.70
N GLU A 64 -2.06 10.74 -17.77
CA GLU A 64 -0.69 11.19 -18.02
C GLU A 64 0.27 10.59 -16.98
N ASP A 65 1.58 10.82 -17.16
CA ASP A 65 2.59 10.41 -16.18
C ASP A 65 2.40 11.20 -14.88
N PHE A 66 2.47 10.51 -13.76
CA PHE A 66 2.32 11.12 -12.44
C PHE A 66 3.68 11.44 -11.83
N TYR A 67 3.90 12.72 -11.57
CA TYR A 67 5.11 13.23 -10.95
C TYR A 67 4.80 13.85 -9.60
N ALA A 68 5.74 13.74 -8.66
CA ALA A 68 5.69 14.45 -7.40
C ALA A 68 7.06 14.92 -6.95
N THR A 69 7.08 15.97 -6.13
CA THR A 69 8.29 16.40 -5.43
C THR A 69 8.52 15.48 -4.25
N VAL A 70 9.71 14.90 -4.17
CA VAL A 70 10.09 13.97 -3.11
C VAL A 70 11.42 14.37 -2.50
N LYS A 71 11.62 14.02 -1.23
CA LYS A 71 12.93 14.15 -0.62
C LYS A 71 13.83 13.06 -1.19
N LYS A 72 15.06 13.42 -1.60
CA LYS A 72 16.00 12.46 -2.16
C LYS A 72 16.26 11.30 -1.21
N GLY A 73 16.30 10.09 -1.76
CA GLY A 73 16.47 8.87 -0.99
C GLY A 73 15.21 8.37 -0.28
N THR A 74 14.04 8.98 -0.54
CA THR A 74 12.76 8.46 -0.05
C THR A 74 11.89 7.98 -1.19
N GLU A 75 11.11 6.91 -0.95
CA GLU A 75 10.09 6.44 -1.87
C GLU A 75 8.71 6.77 -1.28
N PRO A 76 8.00 7.77 -1.84
CA PRO A 76 6.68 8.13 -1.35
C PRO A 76 5.67 7.03 -1.69
N LYS A 77 4.74 6.81 -0.78
CA LYS A 77 3.57 5.98 -1.06
C LYS A 77 2.60 6.76 -1.93
N VAL A 78 1.97 6.06 -2.86
CA VAL A 78 0.94 6.63 -3.72
C VAL A 78 -0.38 6.01 -3.32
N LYS A 79 -1.42 6.83 -3.10
CA LYS A 79 -2.76 6.39 -2.72
C LYS A 79 -3.82 7.02 -3.62
N VAL A 80 -4.95 6.35 -3.75
CA VAL A 80 -6.11 6.88 -4.45
C VAL A 80 -7.26 7.07 -3.46
N GLU A 81 -7.72 8.30 -3.31
CA GLU A 81 -8.87 8.67 -2.51
C GLU A 81 -9.89 9.40 -3.39
N ASN A 82 -11.13 8.93 -3.42
CA ASN A 82 -12.21 9.53 -4.23
C ASN A 82 -11.83 9.73 -5.71
N ASN A 83 -11.18 8.77 -6.33
CA ASN A 83 -10.65 8.85 -7.70
C ASN A 83 -9.59 9.95 -7.91
N VAL A 84 -8.95 10.40 -6.84
CA VAL A 84 -7.83 11.32 -6.88
C VAL A 84 -6.59 10.61 -6.39
N LEU A 85 -5.59 10.53 -7.26
CA LEU A 85 -4.28 9.99 -6.97
C LEU A 85 -3.48 11.05 -6.20
N LYS A 86 -2.86 10.65 -5.10
CA LYS A 86 -2.04 11.52 -4.23
C LYS A 86 -0.74 10.83 -3.88
N ALA A 87 0.33 11.62 -3.77
CA ALA A 87 1.61 11.16 -3.25
C ALA A 87 1.76 11.52 -1.78
N GLU A 88 1.99 10.54 -0.92
CA GLU A 88 2.36 10.75 0.49
C GLU A 88 3.87 11.01 0.59
N ASN A 89 4.30 12.20 0.19
CA ASN A 89 5.71 12.61 0.19
C ASN A 89 6.17 13.28 1.49
N GLY A 90 5.29 13.43 2.48
CA GLY A 90 5.57 14.10 3.76
C GLY A 90 5.74 15.62 3.65
N LEU A 91 5.52 16.20 2.46
CA LEU A 91 5.61 17.63 2.23
C LEU A 91 4.26 18.30 2.49
N LYS A 92 4.28 19.46 3.13
CA LYS A 92 3.07 20.23 3.35
C LYS A 92 2.75 21.07 2.12
N THR A 93 1.61 20.81 1.50
CA THR A 93 1.08 21.64 0.42
C THR A 93 0.60 22.96 0.99
N LEU A 94 1.17 24.06 0.50
CA LEU A 94 0.84 25.42 0.96
C LEU A 94 -0.35 26.05 0.24
N SER A 95 -0.76 25.48 -0.90
CA SER A 95 -1.86 25.98 -1.71
C SER A 95 -2.65 24.82 -2.31
N SER A 96 -3.97 24.87 -2.19
CA SER A 96 -4.88 23.93 -2.86
C SER A 96 -4.90 24.03 -4.39
N LYS A 97 -4.28 25.09 -4.95
CA LYS A 97 -4.15 25.28 -6.40
C LYS A 97 -2.93 24.56 -6.99
N ILE A 98 -2.00 24.14 -6.15
CA ILE A 98 -0.78 23.42 -6.53
C ILE A 98 -0.79 22.16 -5.68
N SER A 99 -1.40 21.11 -6.18
CA SER A 99 -1.43 19.84 -5.50
C SER A 99 -0.74 18.78 -6.37
N ASP A 100 0.03 17.91 -5.74
CA ASP A 100 0.55 16.68 -6.34
C ASP A 100 -0.61 15.65 -6.42
N GLU A 101 -1.73 16.07 -7.06
CA GLU A 101 -2.96 15.31 -7.18
C GLU A 101 -3.35 15.15 -8.64
N MET A 102 -3.78 13.96 -9.03
CA MET A 102 -4.24 13.64 -10.36
C MET A 102 -5.58 12.90 -10.30
N LYS A 103 -6.55 13.31 -11.11
CA LYS A 103 -7.78 12.54 -11.26
C LYS A 103 -7.50 11.27 -12.06
N VAL A 104 -7.96 10.14 -11.56
CA VAL A 104 -7.80 8.83 -12.18
C VAL A 104 -9.14 8.14 -12.33
N GLU A 105 -9.26 7.30 -13.35
CA GLU A 105 -10.43 6.49 -13.58
C GLU A 105 -10.19 5.08 -13.05
N LYS A 106 -11.13 4.58 -12.24
CA LYS A 106 -11.09 3.20 -11.78
C LYS A 106 -11.41 2.28 -12.96
N VAL A 107 -10.53 1.32 -13.22
CA VAL A 107 -10.78 0.28 -14.23
C VAL A 107 -11.61 -0.82 -13.56
N GLU A 108 -12.89 -0.88 -13.89
CA GLU A 108 -13.77 -1.94 -13.41
C GLU A 108 -13.49 -3.22 -14.20
N ASN A 109 -13.25 -4.32 -13.49
CA ASN A 109 -13.12 -5.62 -14.14
C ASN A 109 -14.48 -6.05 -14.69
N PRO A 110 -14.61 -6.32 -16.00
CA PRO A 110 -15.89 -6.70 -16.60
C PRO A 110 -16.48 -7.99 -15.98
N VAL A 111 -15.64 -8.84 -15.43
CA VAL A 111 -16.06 -10.05 -14.70
C VAL A 111 -16.72 -9.70 -13.37
N ALA A 112 -16.21 -8.69 -12.64
CA ALA A 112 -16.81 -8.23 -11.38
C ALA A 112 -18.18 -7.57 -11.64
N GLN A 113 -18.32 -6.76 -12.71
CA GLN A 113 -19.61 -6.20 -13.13
C GLN A 113 -20.63 -7.27 -13.54
N ALA A 114 -20.19 -8.32 -14.26
CA ALA A 114 -21.08 -9.41 -14.65
C ALA A 114 -21.60 -10.17 -13.40
N ILE A 115 -20.78 -10.35 -12.38
CA ILE A 115 -21.18 -10.98 -11.13
C ILE A 115 -22.12 -10.06 -10.31
N GLU A 116 -21.84 -8.75 -10.26
CA GLU A 116 -22.70 -7.77 -9.57
C GLU A 116 -24.09 -7.69 -10.21
N ASN A 117 -24.17 -7.71 -11.54
CA ASN A 117 -25.42 -7.70 -12.28
C ASN A 117 -26.24 -9.00 -12.13
N VAL A 118 -25.60 -10.13 -11.85
CA VAL A 118 -26.26 -11.43 -11.66
C VAL A 118 -26.65 -11.66 -10.19
N THR A 119 -25.89 -11.17 -9.24
CA THR A 119 -26.08 -11.46 -7.80
C THR A 119 -26.72 -10.32 -7.01
N GLY A 120 -26.78 -9.10 -7.56
CA GLY A 120 -27.36 -7.92 -6.90
C GLY A 120 -26.61 -7.47 -5.63
N SER A 121 -25.45 -8.03 -5.36
CA SER A 121 -24.63 -7.68 -4.21
C SER A 121 -23.34 -6.99 -4.67
N LYS A 122 -23.06 -5.81 -4.12
CA LYS A 122 -21.77 -5.15 -4.29
C LYS A 122 -20.67 -6.09 -3.85
N SER A 123 -19.87 -6.55 -4.79
CA SER A 123 -18.67 -7.32 -4.53
C SER A 123 -17.64 -6.38 -3.88
N GLU A 124 -17.61 -6.32 -2.56
CA GLU A 124 -16.36 -5.97 -1.90
C GLU A 124 -15.37 -7.05 -2.30
N SER A 125 -14.32 -6.68 -3.01
CA SER A 125 -13.23 -7.56 -3.39
C SER A 125 -12.47 -7.98 -2.13
N LYS A 126 -13.07 -8.91 -1.38
CA LYS A 126 -12.35 -9.59 -0.31
C LYS A 126 -11.27 -10.44 -0.98
N PRO A 127 -10.02 -10.31 -0.57
CA PRO A 127 -8.96 -11.16 -1.10
C PRO A 127 -9.36 -12.63 -0.95
N TRP A 128 -8.97 -13.49 -1.88
CA TRP A 128 -9.37 -14.90 -1.95
C TRP A 128 -9.23 -15.69 -0.63
N TYR A 129 -8.28 -15.27 0.23
CA TYR A 129 -8.11 -15.83 1.58
C TYR A 129 -9.16 -15.32 2.58
N GLY A 130 -9.89 -14.23 2.31
CA GLY A 130 -10.99 -13.77 3.16
C GLY A 130 -12.19 -14.72 3.18
N VAL A 131 -12.32 -15.59 2.17
CA VAL A 131 -13.34 -16.65 2.14
C VAL A 131 -13.02 -17.74 3.16
N PHE A 132 -11.74 -17.99 3.43
CA PHE A 132 -11.28 -18.97 4.43
C PHE A 132 -11.36 -18.47 5.87
N PHE A 133 -11.46 -17.15 6.08
CA PHE A 133 -11.54 -16.51 7.40
C PHE A 133 -12.90 -15.88 7.68
N SER A 134 -13.98 -16.38 7.08
CA SER A 134 -15.31 -15.95 7.51
C SER A 134 -15.57 -16.47 8.95
N ASP A 135 -16.26 -15.67 9.77
CA ASP A 135 -16.54 -15.98 11.19
C ASP A 135 -17.11 -17.39 11.42
N LYS A 136 -17.80 -17.95 10.42
CA LYS A 136 -18.33 -19.32 10.43
C LYS A 136 -17.24 -20.40 10.28
N MET A 137 -16.14 -20.11 9.56
CA MET A 137 -15.01 -21.04 9.40
C MET A 137 -14.11 -21.04 10.63
N LEU A 138 -13.99 -19.93 11.33
CA LEU A 138 -13.22 -19.81 12.57
C LEU A 138 -13.78 -20.73 13.67
N ILE A 139 -15.09 -21.02 13.65
CA ILE A 139 -15.76 -21.97 14.55
C ILE A 139 -15.53 -23.42 14.12
N LEU A 140 -15.39 -23.69 12.81
CA LEU A 140 -15.20 -25.07 12.31
C LEU A 140 -13.76 -25.57 12.48
N LEU A 141 -12.76 -24.68 12.52
CA LEU A 141 -11.35 -25.04 12.72
C LEU A 141 -11.11 -25.80 14.05
N PRO A 142 -11.55 -25.31 15.24
CA PRO A 142 -11.35 -26.05 16.48
C PRO A 142 -12.12 -27.37 16.50
N VAL A 143 -13.29 -27.42 15.86
CA VAL A 143 -14.06 -28.68 15.75
C VAL A 143 -13.31 -29.72 14.90
N GLY A 144 -12.73 -29.32 13.79
CA GLY A 144 -11.90 -30.18 12.95
C GLY A 144 -10.66 -30.71 13.67
N ILE A 145 -9.97 -29.89 14.44
CA ILE A 145 -8.82 -30.28 15.25
C ILE A 145 -9.24 -31.26 16.33
N LEU A 146 -10.36 -31.02 17.00
CA LEU A 146 -10.89 -31.90 18.04
C LEU A 146 -11.26 -33.29 17.51
N LEU A 147 -11.87 -33.35 16.32
CA LEU A 147 -12.16 -34.62 15.64
C LEU A 147 -10.89 -35.38 15.25
N ILE A 148 -9.84 -34.70 14.82
CA ILE A 148 -8.55 -35.31 14.50
C ILE A 148 -7.92 -35.89 15.78
N ILE A 149 -7.94 -35.17 16.90
CA ILE A 149 -7.43 -35.63 18.19
C ILE A 149 -8.21 -36.87 18.66
N LEU A 150 -9.53 -36.84 18.61
CA LEU A 150 -10.39 -37.99 18.98
C LEU A 150 -10.13 -39.18 18.07
N TYR A 151 -9.93 -39.00 16.78
CA TYR A 151 -9.57 -40.05 15.84
C TYR A 151 -8.22 -40.70 16.20
N PHE A 152 -7.21 -39.92 16.53
CA PHE A 152 -5.90 -40.42 16.94
C PHE A 152 -5.97 -41.19 18.29
N GLU A 153 -6.75 -40.65 19.24
CA GLU A 153 -7.00 -41.38 20.52
C GLU A 153 -7.74 -42.70 20.31
N TYR A 154 -8.78 -42.69 19.49
CA TYR A 154 -9.52 -43.90 19.16
C TYR A 154 -8.62 -44.98 18.52
N ARG A 155 -7.81 -44.56 17.53
CA ARG A 155 -6.84 -45.44 16.86
C ARG A 155 -5.78 -45.97 17.82
N SER A 156 -5.30 -45.16 18.73
CA SER A 156 -4.36 -45.57 19.79
C SER A 156 -4.96 -46.59 20.76
N ARG A 157 -6.21 -46.39 21.16
CA ARG A 157 -6.93 -47.34 22.02
C ARG A 157 -7.16 -48.68 21.33
N GLN A 158 -7.44 -48.72 20.04
CA GLN A 158 -7.57 -49.94 19.25
C GLN A 158 -6.24 -50.72 19.20
N LYS A 159 -5.13 -50.06 18.94
CA LYS A 159 -3.80 -50.68 18.94
C LYS A 159 -3.46 -51.29 20.31
N ARG A 160 -3.77 -50.60 21.42
CA ARG A 160 -3.53 -51.11 22.79
C ARG A 160 -4.38 -52.32 23.09
N LYS A 161 -5.62 -52.39 22.59
CA LYS A 161 -6.50 -53.59 22.76
C LYS A 161 -5.96 -54.78 21.96
N ALA A 162 -5.50 -54.56 20.72
CA ALA A 162 -4.93 -55.63 19.89
C ALA A 162 -3.67 -56.23 20.52
N VAL A 163 -2.74 -55.41 21.01
CA VAL A 163 -1.52 -55.86 21.70
C VAL A 163 -1.87 -56.63 23.00
N LYS A 164 -2.91 -56.21 23.75
CA LYS A 164 -3.33 -56.88 24.97
C LYS A 164 -3.98 -58.24 24.67
N GLN A 165 -4.69 -58.37 23.56
CA GLN A 165 -5.26 -59.63 23.10
C GLN A 165 -4.18 -60.61 22.65
N GLU A 166 -3.18 -60.16 21.95
CA GLU A 166 -2.05 -60.93 21.48
C GLU A 166 -1.21 -61.47 22.67
N ARG A 167 -0.97 -60.68 23.70
CA ARG A 167 -0.31 -61.12 24.94
C ARG A 167 -1.11 -62.18 25.67
N ARG A 168 -2.44 -62.10 25.72
CA ARG A 168 -3.28 -63.16 26.37
C ARG A 168 -3.24 -64.47 25.59
N ARG A 169 -3.23 -64.45 24.26
CA ARG A 169 -3.10 -65.69 23.46
C ARG A 169 -1.78 -66.37 23.67
N ASN A 170 -0.68 -65.69 23.89
CA ASN A 170 0.63 -66.29 24.10
C ASN A 170 0.83 -66.83 25.50
N THR A 171 0.05 -66.38 26.50
CA THR A 171 0.08 -66.92 27.87
C THR A 171 -0.82 -68.15 28.05
N ASP A 172 -1.76 -68.40 27.13
CA ASP A 172 -2.62 -69.57 27.18
C ASP A 172 -2.06 -70.81 26.43
N VAL A 173 -0.83 -70.72 25.91
CA VAL A 173 -0.15 -71.78 25.12
C VAL A 173 1.06 -72.38 25.85
N GLU A 174 1.43 -71.88 27.06
CA GLU A 174 2.39 -72.48 27.95
C GLU A 174 1.62 -73.27 29.05
#